data_5ada640fcc1a06db282931fa28cc421a
#
_entry.id   5ada640fcc1a06db282931fa28cc421a
#
_cell.length_a   1.000
_cell.length_b   1.000
_cell.length_c   1.000
_cell.angle_alpha   90.00
_cell.angle_beta   90.00
_cell.angle_gamma   90.00
#
_symmetry.space_group_name_H-M   'P 1'
#
loop_
_entity.id
_entity.type
_entity.pdbx_description
1 polymer ?
#
loop_
_entity_poly.entity_id
_entity_poly.type
_entity_poly.pdbx_seq_one_letter_code
_entity_poly.pdbx_strand_id
1 'polypeptide(L)'
;NEAQNGRIFAIIGIAGIVTQGVLIGPLSRRFGPEKLLPISCLITGLGLVLIPYTESDLALAQLFAVVILIAVGNGIFQPTSSSLLTTTAKQEGISLGVVMGAQESVSSFARIMGPLTGGVVWTFTVSKDWPLDYHTSFHLCGIVMLFAGMLSLRIKVFSHNILEES
;
A
#
# COMPACT_ATOMS: atom_id res chain seq x y z
N ASN A 1 -17.26 16.98 8.56
CA ASN A 1 -17.99 17.86 7.64
C ASN A 1 -17.79 17.32 6.21
N GLU A 2 -18.90 17.18 5.46
CA GLU A 2 -18.91 16.60 4.10
C GLU A 2 -17.94 17.31 3.14
N ALA A 3 -17.84 18.64 3.23
CA ALA A 3 -16.91 19.43 2.43
C ALA A 3 -15.43 19.11 2.75
N GLN A 4 -15.10 18.76 3.97
CA GLN A 4 -13.73 18.34 4.35
C GLN A 4 -13.43 16.96 3.80
N ASN A 5 -14.37 16.01 3.87
CA ASN A 5 -14.21 14.70 3.26
C ASN A 5 -14.01 14.80 1.75
N GLY A 6 -14.80 15.65 1.06
CA GLY A 6 -14.62 15.90 -0.37
C GLY A 6 -13.23 16.44 -0.73
N ARG A 7 -12.67 17.36 0.09
CA ARG A 7 -11.30 17.87 -0.10
C ARG A 7 -10.24 16.78 0.08
N ILE A 8 -10.40 15.91 1.07
CA ILE A 8 -9.47 14.78 1.31
C ILE A 8 -9.48 13.85 0.10
N PHE A 9 -10.66 13.45 -0.39
CA PHE A 9 -10.76 12.59 -1.57
C PHE A 9 -10.18 13.25 -2.83
N ALA A 10 -10.39 14.55 -3.02
CA ALA A 10 -9.81 15.30 -4.13
C ALA A 10 -8.28 15.30 -4.08
N ILE A 11 -7.69 15.51 -2.89
CA ILE A 11 -6.23 15.47 -2.70
C ILE A 11 -5.67 14.07 -2.97
N ILE A 12 -6.33 13.02 -2.49
CA ILE A 12 -5.96 11.62 -2.78
C ILE A 12 -5.96 11.37 -4.29
N GLY A 13 -7.03 11.81 -4.97
CA GLY A 13 -7.15 11.66 -6.43
C GLY A 13 -6.04 12.39 -7.19
N ILE A 14 -5.76 13.65 -6.84
CA ILE A 14 -4.69 14.44 -7.46
C ILE A 14 -3.32 13.81 -7.18
N ALA A 15 -3.04 13.43 -5.94
CA ALA A 15 -1.80 12.75 -5.57
C ALA A 15 -1.63 11.43 -6.35
N GLY A 16 -2.72 10.67 -6.53
CA GLY A 16 -2.74 9.45 -7.34
C GLY A 16 -2.41 9.73 -8.81
N ILE A 17 -3.04 10.73 -9.42
CA ILE A 17 -2.78 11.12 -10.83
C ILE A 17 -1.32 11.55 -11.01
N VAL A 18 -0.79 12.38 -10.13
CA VAL A 18 0.61 12.84 -10.18
C VAL A 18 1.57 11.66 -10.00
N THR A 19 1.31 10.79 -9.05
CA THR A 19 2.17 9.64 -8.76
C THR A 19 2.17 8.65 -9.93
N GLN A 20 1.02 8.27 -10.44
CA GLN A 20 0.90 7.29 -11.50
C GLN A 20 1.22 7.86 -12.89
N GLY A 21 0.87 9.12 -13.15
CA GLY A 21 1.10 9.75 -14.45
C GLY A 21 2.51 10.30 -14.63
N VAL A 22 3.12 10.84 -13.57
CA VAL A 22 4.38 11.57 -13.67
C VAL A 22 5.52 10.85 -12.96
N LEU A 23 5.31 10.37 -11.73
CA LEU A 23 6.40 9.86 -10.89
C LEU A 23 6.77 8.42 -11.19
N ILE A 24 5.81 7.54 -11.49
CA ILE A 24 6.06 6.10 -11.62
C ILE A 24 7.02 5.78 -12.78
N GLY A 25 6.93 6.49 -13.91
CA GLY A 25 7.79 6.27 -15.07
C GLY A 25 9.27 6.47 -14.77
N PRO A 26 9.70 7.66 -14.32
CA PRO A 26 11.08 7.92 -13.91
C PRO A 26 11.55 7.04 -12.75
N LEU A 27 10.70 6.81 -11.74
CA LEU A 27 11.05 5.96 -10.60
C LEU A 27 11.31 4.51 -11.01
N SER A 28 10.43 3.95 -11.83
CA SER A 28 10.54 2.58 -12.31
C SER A 28 11.80 2.37 -13.18
N ARG A 29 12.14 3.38 -14.01
CA ARG A 29 13.38 3.33 -14.81
C ARG A 29 14.64 3.43 -13.95
N ARG A 30 14.62 4.22 -12.86
CA ARG A 30 15.79 4.48 -12.02
C ARG A 30 16.03 3.39 -10.98
N PHE A 31 14.97 2.92 -10.32
CA PHE A 31 15.07 2.00 -9.18
C PHE A 31 14.65 0.56 -9.51
N GLY A 32 13.93 0.37 -10.61
CA GLY A 32 13.31 -0.90 -10.96
C GLY A 32 12.10 -1.25 -10.08
N PRO A 33 11.16 -2.07 -10.60
CA PRO A 33 9.94 -2.43 -9.87
C PRO A 33 10.22 -3.23 -8.60
N GLU A 34 11.29 -4.03 -8.58
CA GLU A 34 11.67 -4.86 -7.43
C GLU A 34 12.02 -4.06 -6.17
N LYS A 35 12.65 -2.88 -6.34
CA LYS A 35 12.98 -1.99 -5.22
C LYS A 35 11.81 -1.07 -4.85
N LEU A 36 10.99 -0.71 -5.84
CA LEU A 36 9.85 0.16 -5.61
C LEU A 36 8.74 -0.52 -4.82
N LEU A 37 8.54 -1.82 -4.98
CA LEU A 37 7.51 -2.56 -4.25
C LEU A 37 7.69 -2.47 -2.72
N PRO A 38 8.84 -2.84 -2.13
CA PRO A 38 9.04 -2.70 -0.69
C PRO A 38 9.01 -1.23 -0.22
N ILE A 39 9.55 -0.30 -1.02
CA ILE A 39 9.52 1.13 -0.69
C ILE A 39 8.07 1.63 -0.61
N SER A 40 7.20 1.25 -1.55
CA SER A 40 5.79 1.64 -1.53
C SER A 40 5.04 1.09 -0.31
N CYS A 41 5.32 -0.17 0.07
CA CYS A 41 4.77 -0.76 1.28
C CYS A 41 5.23 -0.03 2.56
N LEU A 42 6.51 0.36 2.63
CA LEU A 42 7.04 1.13 3.74
C LEU A 42 6.38 2.51 3.84
N ILE A 43 6.28 3.23 2.73
CA ILE A 43 5.63 4.55 2.68
C ILE A 43 4.17 4.44 3.13
N THR A 44 3.41 3.49 2.60
CA THR A 44 2.00 3.29 2.97
C THR A 44 1.86 2.85 4.42
N GLY A 45 2.70 1.90 4.87
CA GLY A 45 2.68 1.41 6.24
C GLY A 45 2.99 2.50 7.28
N LEU A 46 4.01 3.32 7.02
CA LEU A 46 4.34 4.48 7.85
C LEU A 46 3.19 5.50 7.89
N GLY A 47 2.60 5.80 6.73
CA GLY A 47 1.43 6.68 6.66
C GLY A 47 0.28 6.17 7.53
N LEU A 48 -0.05 4.88 7.47
CA LEU A 48 -1.11 4.28 8.28
C LEU A 48 -0.82 4.35 9.78
N VAL A 49 0.42 4.09 10.20
CA VAL A 49 0.83 4.20 11.61
C VAL A 49 0.73 5.64 12.11
N LEU A 50 0.94 6.65 11.26
CA LEU A 50 0.94 8.06 11.63
C LEU A 50 -0.47 8.68 11.71
N ILE A 51 -1.50 8.09 11.08
CA ILE A 51 -2.87 8.64 11.09
C ILE A 51 -3.37 8.99 12.49
N PRO A 52 -3.27 8.10 13.50
CA PRO A 52 -3.84 8.36 14.81
C PRO A 52 -3.18 9.54 15.57
N TYR A 53 -1.97 9.93 15.17
CA TYR A 53 -1.21 11.00 15.83
C TYR A 53 -1.45 12.40 15.25
N THR A 54 -2.47 12.54 14.40
CA THR A 54 -2.83 13.84 13.77
C THR A 54 -3.77 14.70 14.63
N GLU A 55 -3.68 14.62 15.95
CA GLU A 55 -4.59 15.27 16.92
C GLU A 55 -3.99 16.58 17.53
N SER A 56 -3.33 17.42 16.75
CA SER A 56 -2.77 18.67 17.23
C SER A 56 -3.51 19.90 16.67
N ASP A 57 -3.16 21.12 17.12
CA ASP A 57 -3.67 22.37 16.56
C ASP A 57 -3.43 22.51 15.05
N LEU A 58 -2.47 21.75 14.50
CA LEU A 58 -2.16 21.62 13.08
C LEU A 58 -2.78 20.33 12.46
N ALA A 59 -3.78 19.73 13.12
CA ALA A 59 -4.36 18.45 12.75
C ALA A 59 -4.72 18.30 11.26
N LEU A 60 -5.29 19.33 10.65
CA LEU A 60 -5.65 19.30 9.24
C LEU A 60 -4.43 19.22 8.32
N ALA A 61 -3.39 19.99 8.58
CA ALA A 61 -2.18 19.97 7.75
C ALA A 61 -1.43 18.65 7.90
N GLN A 62 -1.35 18.12 9.12
CA GLN A 62 -0.76 16.81 9.40
C GLN A 62 -1.54 15.69 8.74
N LEU A 63 -2.87 15.71 8.85
CA LEU A 63 -3.74 14.74 8.19
C LEU A 63 -3.56 14.75 6.68
N PHE A 64 -3.51 15.93 6.05
CA PHE A 64 -3.25 16.02 4.61
C PHE A 64 -1.88 15.47 4.24
N ALA A 65 -0.83 15.76 5.00
CA ALA A 65 0.50 15.23 4.74
C ALA A 65 0.54 13.70 4.82
N VAL A 66 -0.10 13.12 5.83
CA VAL A 66 -0.19 11.65 6.00
C VAL A 66 -1.02 11.02 4.90
N VAL A 67 -2.15 11.63 4.52
CA VAL A 67 -3.01 11.14 3.43
C VAL A 67 -2.27 11.18 2.09
N ILE A 68 -1.50 12.23 1.81
CA ILE A 68 -0.66 12.32 0.60
C ILE A 68 0.40 11.20 0.63
N LEU A 69 1.03 10.96 1.76
CA LEU A 69 2.02 9.89 1.92
C LEU A 69 1.43 8.52 1.57
N ILE A 70 0.24 8.21 2.09
CA ILE A 70 -0.48 6.97 1.78
C ILE A 70 -0.87 6.91 0.30
N ALA A 71 -1.36 8.02 -0.26
CA ALA A 71 -1.75 8.08 -1.67
C ALA A 71 -0.57 7.86 -2.61
N VAL A 72 0.60 8.43 -2.30
CA VAL A 72 1.85 8.21 -3.04
C VAL A 72 2.29 6.76 -2.92
N GLY A 73 2.31 6.19 -1.73
CA GLY A 73 2.66 4.78 -1.52
C GLY A 73 1.78 3.83 -2.33
N ASN A 74 0.47 3.99 -2.24
CA ASN A 74 -0.50 3.19 -3.01
C ASN A 74 -0.38 3.44 -4.53
N GLY A 75 -0.13 4.68 -4.93
CA GLY A 75 0.08 5.05 -6.33
C GLY A 75 1.30 4.39 -6.96
N ILE A 76 2.33 4.08 -6.17
CA ILE A 76 3.51 3.32 -6.60
C ILE A 76 3.25 1.81 -6.53
N PHE A 77 2.57 1.33 -5.48
CA PHE A 77 2.36 -0.09 -5.21
C PHE A 77 1.63 -0.81 -6.35
N GLN A 78 0.51 -0.29 -6.80
CA GLN A 78 -0.36 -0.95 -7.78
C GLN A 78 0.35 -1.22 -9.12
N PRO A 79 0.92 -0.21 -9.82
CA PRO A 79 1.59 -0.43 -11.10
C PRO A 79 2.87 -1.26 -10.95
N THR A 80 3.57 -1.14 -9.81
CA THR A 80 4.79 -1.89 -9.53
C THR A 80 4.49 -3.37 -9.35
N SER A 81 3.46 -3.72 -8.57
CA SER A 81 3.00 -5.09 -8.36
C SER A 81 2.58 -5.74 -9.67
N SER A 82 1.76 -5.06 -10.48
CA SER A 82 1.33 -5.58 -11.78
C SER A 82 2.50 -5.73 -12.76
N SER A 83 3.46 -4.82 -12.74
CA SER A 83 4.67 -4.90 -13.58
C SER A 83 5.53 -6.11 -13.22
N LEU A 84 5.75 -6.38 -11.94
CA LEU A 84 6.49 -7.56 -11.49
C LEU A 84 5.79 -8.86 -11.89
N LEU A 85 4.50 -8.97 -11.64
CA LEU A 85 3.71 -10.15 -12.00
C LEU A 85 3.73 -10.41 -13.51
N THR A 86 3.58 -9.38 -14.34
CA THR A 86 3.62 -9.53 -15.81
C THR A 86 5.01 -9.92 -16.32
N THR A 87 6.07 -9.39 -15.70
CA THR A 87 7.44 -9.74 -16.07
C THR A 87 7.74 -11.19 -15.72
N THR A 88 7.43 -11.61 -14.50
CA THR A 88 7.61 -13.01 -14.06
C THR A 88 6.78 -13.98 -14.90
N ALA A 89 5.51 -13.65 -15.20
CA ALA A 89 4.67 -14.48 -16.05
C ALA A 89 5.27 -14.70 -17.44
N LYS A 90 5.86 -13.66 -18.03
CA LYS A 90 6.54 -13.78 -19.33
C LYS A 90 7.79 -14.65 -19.26
N GLN A 91 8.59 -14.53 -18.20
CA GLN A 91 9.78 -15.33 -18.00
C GLN A 91 9.46 -16.82 -17.84
N GLU A 92 8.41 -17.13 -17.09
CA GLU A 92 7.96 -18.49 -16.81
C GLU A 92 7.05 -19.09 -17.93
N GLY A 93 6.76 -18.33 -18.99
CA GLY A 93 5.89 -18.77 -20.06
C GLY A 93 4.41 -18.94 -19.67
N ILE A 94 4.00 -18.30 -18.55
CA ILE A 94 2.63 -18.36 -18.04
C ILE A 94 1.76 -17.34 -18.77
N SER A 95 0.52 -17.71 -19.09
CA SER A 95 -0.44 -16.79 -19.71
C SER A 95 -0.69 -15.57 -18.86
N LEU A 96 -0.50 -14.38 -19.42
CA LEU A 96 -0.76 -13.10 -18.74
C LEU A 96 -2.19 -12.98 -18.23
N GLY A 97 -3.17 -13.53 -18.98
CA GLY A 97 -4.58 -13.55 -18.58
C GLY A 97 -4.81 -14.32 -17.28
N VAL A 98 -4.14 -15.47 -17.11
CA VAL A 98 -4.23 -16.27 -15.89
C VAL A 98 -3.65 -15.50 -14.70
N VAL A 99 -2.46 -14.91 -14.85
CA VAL A 99 -1.79 -14.20 -13.76
C VAL A 99 -2.55 -12.93 -13.37
N MET A 100 -3.01 -12.15 -14.34
CA MET A 100 -3.80 -10.95 -14.07
C MET A 100 -5.17 -11.30 -13.47
N GLY A 101 -5.82 -12.38 -13.94
CA GLY A 101 -7.07 -12.87 -13.36
C GLY A 101 -6.90 -13.33 -11.92
N ALA A 102 -5.81 -14.04 -11.60
CA ALA A 102 -5.48 -14.43 -10.23
C ALA A 102 -5.23 -13.21 -9.33
N GLN A 103 -4.45 -12.24 -9.81
CA GLN A 103 -4.22 -10.97 -9.08
C GLN A 103 -5.53 -10.26 -8.76
N GLU A 104 -6.42 -10.12 -9.75
CA GLU A 104 -7.70 -9.43 -9.54
C GLU A 104 -8.63 -10.21 -8.61
N SER A 105 -8.62 -11.54 -8.68
CA SER A 105 -9.38 -12.40 -7.77
C SER A 105 -8.94 -12.21 -6.31
N VAL A 106 -7.63 -12.22 -6.05
CA VAL A 106 -7.06 -11.96 -4.71
C VAL A 106 -7.38 -10.54 -4.25
N SER A 107 -7.25 -9.55 -5.13
CA SER A 107 -7.59 -8.16 -4.83
C SER A 107 -9.07 -7.98 -4.49
N SER A 108 -9.96 -8.64 -5.23
CA SER A 108 -11.40 -8.59 -4.98
C SER A 108 -11.75 -9.25 -3.65
N PHE A 109 -11.14 -10.40 -3.34
CA PHE A 109 -11.30 -11.04 -2.04
C PHE A 109 -10.82 -10.14 -0.90
N ALA A 110 -9.65 -9.51 -1.04
CA ALA A 110 -9.11 -8.59 -0.06
C ALA A 110 -10.01 -7.36 0.15
N ARG A 111 -10.64 -6.83 -0.92
CA ARG A 111 -11.60 -5.72 -0.83
C ARG A 111 -12.87 -6.08 -0.03
N ILE A 112 -13.27 -7.34 -0.04
CA ILE A 112 -14.41 -7.83 0.77
C ILE A 112 -13.96 -8.07 2.23
N MET A 113 -12.85 -8.78 2.39
CA MET A 113 -12.36 -9.15 3.73
C MET A 113 -11.82 -7.95 4.51
N GLY A 114 -11.23 -6.96 3.84
CA GLY A 114 -10.67 -5.78 4.47
C GLY A 114 -11.67 -5.02 5.33
N PRO A 115 -12.80 -4.53 4.78
CA PRO A 115 -13.83 -3.85 5.55
C PRO A 115 -14.46 -4.73 6.64
N LEU A 116 -14.63 -6.03 6.41
CA LEU A 116 -15.19 -6.95 7.41
C LEU A 116 -14.25 -7.08 8.61
N THR A 117 -12.99 -7.41 8.38
CA THR A 117 -11.98 -7.56 9.44
C THR A 117 -11.69 -6.22 10.13
N GLY A 118 -11.54 -5.16 9.34
CA GLY A 118 -11.35 -3.80 9.86
C GLY A 118 -12.53 -3.33 10.73
N GLY A 119 -13.76 -3.59 10.30
CA GLY A 119 -14.97 -3.27 11.07
C GLY A 119 -15.03 -4.05 12.40
N VAL A 120 -14.69 -5.34 12.38
CA VAL A 120 -14.61 -6.15 13.60
C VAL A 120 -13.55 -5.58 14.56
N VAL A 121 -12.33 -5.35 14.08
CA VAL A 121 -11.25 -4.78 14.90
C VAL A 121 -11.67 -3.42 15.47
N TRP A 122 -12.24 -2.54 14.64
CA TRP A 122 -12.72 -1.23 15.06
C TRP A 122 -13.76 -1.34 16.17
N THR A 123 -14.77 -2.21 16.01
CA THR A 123 -15.82 -2.41 17.00
C THR A 123 -15.26 -2.86 18.36
N PHE A 124 -14.24 -3.70 18.35
CA PHE A 124 -13.60 -4.18 19.58
C PHE A 124 -12.63 -3.17 20.22
N THR A 125 -12.13 -2.20 19.48
CA THR A 125 -11.07 -1.29 19.96
C THR A 125 -11.56 0.13 20.21
N VAL A 126 -12.55 0.64 19.47
CA VAL A 126 -12.96 2.05 19.49
C VAL A 126 -13.48 2.54 20.85
N SER A 127 -14.05 1.66 21.67
CA SER A 127 -14.61 1.97 23.00
C SER A 127 -13.70 1.56 24.16
N LYS A 128 -12.48 1.14 23.91
CA LYS A 128 -11.54 0.69 24.93
C LYS A 128 -10.44 1.72 25.18
N ASP A 129 -9.92 1.66 26.41
CA ASP A 129 -8.75 2.44 26.79
C ASP A 129 -7.47 1.78 26.32
N TRP A 130 -6.39 2.60 26.27
CA TRP A 130 -5.06 2.10 25.95
C TRP A 130 -4.72 0.81 26.73
N PRO A 131 -4.09 -0.24 26.08
CA PRO A 131 -3.44 -0.25 24.75
C PRO A 131 -4.32 -0.68 23.58
N LEU A 132 -5.59 -0.98 23.77
CA LEU A 132 -6.52 -1.50 22.73
C LEU A 132 -7.55 -0.44 22.31
N ASP A 133 -7.11 0.79 22.11
CA ASP A 133 -7.92 1.91 21.64
C ASP A 133 -8.05 1.96 20.09
N TYR A 134 -8.64 3.04 19.58
CA TYR A 134 -8.81 3.24 18.13
C TYR A 134 -7.48 3.26 17.34
N HIS A 135 -6.34 3.59 17.97
CA HIS A 135 -5.01 3.55 17.34
C HIS A 135 -4.66 2.13 16.86
N THR A 136 -5.12 1.11 17.59
CA THR A 136 -4.82 -0.31 17.31
C THR A 136 -5.18 -0.72 15.90
N SER A 137 -6.32 -0.26 15.38
CA SER A 137 -6.78 -0.59 14.03
C SER A 137 -5.81 -0.08 12.95
N PHE A 138 -5.32 1.15 13.11
CA PHE A 138 -4.37 1.76 12.17
C PHE A 138 -2.98 1.14 12.29
N HIS A 139 -2.53 0.89 13.51
CA HIS A 139 -1.24 0.23 13.75
C HIS A 139 -1.23 -1.19 13.18
N LEU A 140 -2.30 -1.96 13.34
CA LEU A 140 -2.42 -3.29 12.76
C LEU A 140 -2.29 -3.26 11.24
N CYS A 141 -3.03 -2.36 10.57
CA CYS A 141 -2.94 -2.19 9.12
C CYS A 141 -1.52 -1.75 8.68
N GLY A 142 -0.92 -0.82 9.41
CA GLY A 142 0.45 -0.37 9.14
C GLY A 142 1.47 -1.49 9.30
N ILE A 143 1.39 -2.29 10.37
CA ILE A 143 2.28 -3.44 10.62
C ILE A 143 2.14 -4.49 9.51
N VAL A 144 0.92 -4.81 9.08
CA VAL A 144 0.68 -5.73 7.97
C VAL A 144 1.35 -5.24 6.68
N MET A 145 1.24 -3.94 6.37
CA MET A 145 1.91 -3.35 5.20
C MET A 145 3.44 -3.37 5.32
N LEU A 146 3.98 -3.07 6.50
CA LEU A 146 5.42 -3.13 6.75
C LEU A 146 5.94 -4.58 6.61
N PHE A 147 5.19 -5.54 7.14
CA PHE A 147 5.52 -6.96 7.00
C PHE A 147 5.47 -7.43 5.55
N ALA A 148 4.47 -7.01 4.77
CA ALA A 148 4.40 -7.26 3.34
C ALA A 148 5.61 -6.68 2.60
N GLY A 149 6.05 -5.46 2.97
CA GLY A 149 7.28 -4.85 2.46
C GLY A 149 8.52 -5.67 2.77
N MET A 150 8.67 -6.18 3.98
CA MET A 150 9.79 -7.06 4.38
C MET A 150 9.78 -8.39 3.62
N LEU A 151 8.61 -9.00 3.43
CA LEU A 151 8.48 -10.23 2.65
C LEU A 151 8.88 -10.00 1.18
N SER A 152 8.51 -8.86 0.60
CA SER A 152 8.86 -8.54 -0.79
C SER A 152 10.37 -8.38 -1.01
N LEU A 153 11.14 -7.98 0.01
CA LEU A 153 12.61 -7.97 -0.04
C LEU A 153 13.20 -9.38 -0.13
N ARG A 154 12.58 -10.36 0.53
CA ARG A 154 13.06 -11.76 0.48
C ARG A 154 12.81 -12.43 -0.87
N ILE A 155 11.74 -12.08 -1.56
CA ILE A 155 11.42 -12.60 -2.90
C ILE A 155 12.57 -12.27 -3.87
N LYS A 156 13.14 -11.08 -3.78
CA LYS A 156 14.27 -10.65 -4.60
C LYS A 156 15.52 -11.50 -4.40
N VAL A 157 15.85 -11.84 -3.15
CA VAL A 157 17.03 -12.66 -2.84
C VAL A 157 16.90 -14.05 -3.43
N PHE A 158 15.71 -14.61 -3.42
CA PHE A 158 15.43 -15.93 -3.99
C PHE A 158 15.56 -15.97 -5.51
N SER A 159 15.06 -14.94 -6.21
CA SER A 159 15.19 -14.84 -7.67
C SER A 159 16.64 -14.68 -8.14
N HIS A 160 17.47 -13.95 -7.40
CA HIS A 160 18.88 -13.75 -7.74
C HIS A 160 19.69 -15.05 -7.60
N ASN A 161 19.42 -15.84 -6.57
CA ASN A 161 20.14 -17.09 -6.31
C ASN A 161 19.84 -18.16 -7.37
N ILE A 162 18.61 -18.23 -7.90
CA ILE A 162 18.25 -19.17 -8.96
C ILE A 162 18.96 -18.84 -10.27
N LEU A 163 19.20 -17.56 -10.56
CA LEU A 163 19.89 -17.12 -11.78
C LEU A 163 21.41 -17.31 -11.73
N GLU A 164 22.00 -17.42 -10.54
CA GLU A 164 23.43 -17.74 -10.37
C GLU A 164 23.74 -19.25 -10.41
N GLU A 165 22.73 -20.09 -10.18
CA GLU A 165 22.87 -21.56 -10.21
C GLU A 165 22.53 -22.17 -11.60
N SER A 166 22.03 -21.40 -12.55
CA SER A 166 21.69 -21.83 -13.92
C SER A 166 22.71 -21.40 -14.94
#